data_4f9a66215b052d6c4750eefe52fef836
#
_entry.id   4f9a66215b052d6c4750eefe52fef836
#
_cell.length_a   1.000
_cell.length_b   1.000
_cell.length_c   1.000
_cell.angle_alpha   90.00
_cell.angle_beta   90.00
_cell.angle_gamma   90.00
#
_symmetry.space_group_name_H-M   'P 1'
#
loop_
_entity.id
_entity.type
_entity.pdbx_description
1 polymer ?
#
loop_
_entity_poly.entity_id
_entity_poly.type
_entity_poly.pdbx_seq_one_letter_code
_entity_poly.pdbx_strand_id
1 'polypeptide(L)'
;MKNKIFCFVLDLFKNGDKEEQAGIFAQVKIYRSTSARVFEFIVGILVLAMWLLTIRNVIHATSDDLPYLLLLAGMGTFFPIACLLHSYHPKANDFPFVKIVNARQVYYLSLLGRYAALWSALFWLWISCMDFIGSEPVFVGGVIVCCVLLCLNGVFFFYKIYQLRNLVEVEDPEPA
;
A
#
# COMPACT_ATOMS: atom_id res chain seq x y z
N MET A 1 25.44 16.90 0.68
CA MET A 1 24.07 16.36 0.53
C MET A 1 23.89 15.39 -0.66
N LYS A 2 24.46 15.69 -1.84
CA LYS A 2 24.34 14.83 -3.05
C LYS A 2 24.77 13.37 -2.84
N ASN A 3 25.81 13.09 -2.07
CA ASN A 3 26.30 11.71 -1.85
C ASN A 3 25.35 10.84 -1.01
N LYS A 4 24.52 11.42 -0.13
CA LYS A 4 23.61 10.63 0.72
C LYS A 4 22.42 10.07 -0.07
N ILE A 5 21.88 10.82 -1.02
CA ILE A 5 20.77 10.37 -1.87
C ILE A 5 21.24 9.28 -2.83
N PHE A 6 22.45 9.44 -3.39
CA PHE A 6 23.03 8.46 -4.29
C PHE A 6 23.37 7.14 -3.57
N CYS A 7 23.93 7.20 -2.36
CA CYS A 7 24.13 6.02 -1.52
C CYS A 7 22.80 5.38 -1.11
N PHE A 8 21.77 6.17 -0.82
CA PHE A 8 20.43 5.66 -0.55
C PHE A 8 19.88 4.82 -1.70
N VAL A 9 19.97 5.34 -2.92
CA VAL A 9 19.49 4.63 -4.13
C VAL A 9 20.30 3.36 -4.40
N LEU A 10 21.63 3.41 -4.27
CA LEU A 10 22.51 2.24 -4.49
C LEU A 10 22.31 1.16 -3.42
N ASP A 11 22.09 1.55 -2.15
CA ASP A 11 21.83 0.60 -1.06
C ASP A 11 20.45 -0.05 -1.14
N LEU A 12 19.45 0.65 -1.72
CA LEU A 12 18.13 0.08 -2.03
C LEU A 12 18.22 -1.12 -2.99
N PHE A 13 19.18 -1.08 -3.94
CA PHE A 13 19.38 -2.14 -4.93
C PHE A 13 20.36 -3.24 -4.47
N LYS A 14 20.91 -3.14 -3.26
CA LYS A 14 21.81 -4.16 -2.73
C LYS A 14 21.00 -5.33 -2.18
N ASN A 15 20.95 -6.41 -2.93
CA ASN A 15 20.32 -7.68 -2.49
C ASN A 15 20.93 -8.11 -1.15
N GLY A 16 20.11 -8.12 -0.08
CA GLY A 16 20.47 -8.81 1.16
C GLY A 16 20.41 -10.33 0.96
N ASP A 17 21.08 -11.08 1.83
CA ASP A 17 20.97 -12.53 1.85
C ASP A 17 19.50 -12.95 2.03
N LYS A 18 18.95 -13.61 1.01
CA LYS A 18 17.52 -13.98 0.96
C LYS A 18 17.14 -14.92 2.10
N GLU A 19 18.08 -15.77 2.53
CA GLU A 19 17.87 -16.73 3.62
C GLU A 19 17.77 -16.02 4.98
N GLU A 20 18.64 -15.06 5.25
CA GLU A 20 18.61 -14.24 6.47
C GLU A 20 17.30 -13.44 6.56
N GLN A 21 16.88 -12.80 5.46
CA GLN A 21 15.62 -12.10 5.39
C GLN A 21 14.42 -13.01 5.61
N ALA A 22 14.40 -14.18 4.99
CA ALA A 22 13.32 -15.16 5.16
C ALA A 22 13.20 -15.60 6.64
N GLY A 23 14.32 -15.75 7.35
CA GLY A 23 14.35 -16.04 8.78
C GLY A 23 13.68 -14.95 9.62
N ILE A 24 13.96 -13.66 9.33
CA ILE A 24 13.34 -12.53 10.05
C ILE A 24 11.82 -12.50 9.81
N PHE A 25 11.36 -12.65 8.56
CA PHE A 25 9.93 -12.70 8.26
C PHE A 25 9.21 -13.86 8.92
N ALA A 26 9.86 -15.01 9.04
CA ALA A 26 9.29 -16.20 9.70
C ALA A 26 9.10 -16.02 11.22
N GLN A 27 9.96 -15.21 11.86
CA GLN A 27 9.91 -14.95 13.31
C GLN A 27 8.89 -13.88 13.67
N VAL A 28 8.59 -12.94 12.77
CA VAL A 28 7.69 -11.83 13.04
C VAL A 28 6.24 -12.21 12.80
N LYS A 29 5.45 -12.34 13.87
CA LYS A 29 4.00 -12.49 13.79
C LYS A 29 3.33 -11.11 13.79
N ILE A 30 2.72 -10.74 12.67
CA ILE A 30 1.94 -9.52 12.58
C ILE A 30 0.54 -9.76 13.14
N TYR A 31 0.28 -9.24 14.33
CA TYR A 31 -1.02 -9.37 14.97
C TYR A 31 -2.03 -8.37 14.40
N ARG A 32 -3.28 -8.83 14.31
CA ARG A 32 -4.41 -8.00 13.92
C ARG A 32 -4.80 -7.06 15.05
N SER A 33 -4.15 -5.89 15.11
CA SER A 33 -4.43 -4.86 16.11
C SER A 33 -5.79 -4.18 15.88
N THR A 34 -6.27 -3.43 16.87
CA THR A 34 -7.50 -2.62 16.73
C THR A 34 -7.38 -1.62 15.58
N SER A 35 -6.22 -0.96 15.43
CA SER A 35 -5.96 -0.05 14.31
C SER A 35 -6.04 -0.77 12.96
N ALA A 36 -5.55 -2.00 12.87
CA ALA A 36 -5.67 -2.80 11.65
C ALA A 36 -7.13 -3.05 11.25
N ARG A 37 -7.98 -3.39 12.22
CA ARG A 37 -9.43 -3.58 11.98
C ARG A 37 -10.11 -2.31 11.50
N VAL A 38 -9.71 -1.15 12.03
CA VAL A 38 -10.21 0.15 11.57
C VAL A 38 -9.82 0.40 10.12
N PHE A 39 -8.57 0.11 9.71
CA PHE A 39 -8.16 0.21 8.32
C PHE A 39 -8.97 -0.71 7.41
N GLU A 40 -9.15 -1.98 7.79
CA GLU A 40 -9.96 -2.94 7.02
C GLU A 40 -11.40 -2.44 6.84
N PHE A 41 -11.99 -1.93 7.92
CA PHE A 41 -13.35 -1.40 7.89
C PHE A 41 -13.49 -0.19 6.97
N ILE A 42 -12.55 0.77 7.06
CA ILE A 42 -12.55 1.95 6.19
C ILE A 42 -12.37 1.54 4.72
N VAL A 43 -11.41 0.68 4.41
CA VAL A 43 -11.20 0.19 3.05
C VAL A 43 -12.43 -0.56 2.54
N GLY A 44 -13.06 -1.38 3.39
CA GLY A 44 -14.31 -2.07 3.05
C GLY A 44 -15.44 -1.11 2.70
N ILE A 45 -15.63 -0.04 3.48
CA ILE A 45 -16.63 1.01 3.18
C ILE A 45 -16.33 1.70 1.85
N LEU A 46 -15.07 2.05 1.57
CA LEU A 46 -14.68 2.71 0.33
C LEU A 46 -14.92 1.82 -0.90
N VAL A 47 -14.58 0.54 -0.80
CA VAL A 47 -14.87 -0.45 -1.85
C VAL A 47 -16.38 -0.62 -2.05
N LEU A 48 -17.15 -0.69 -0.98
CA LEU A 48 -18.61 -0.74 -1.07
C LEU A 48 -19.20 0.50 -1.75
N ALA A 49 -18.74 1.69 -1.36
CA ALA A 49 -19.17 2.94 -1.98
C ALA A 49 -18.84 2.97 -3.48
N MET A 50 -17.65 2.52 -3.86
CA MET A 50 -17.24 2.36 -5.25
C MET A 50 -18.22 1.43 -6.03
N TRP A 51 -18.60 0.28 -5.46
CA TRP A 51 -19.55 -0.62 -6.08
C TRP A 51 -20.95 0.00 -6.23
N LEU A 52 -21.42 0.75 -5.24
CA LEU A 52 -22.70 1.46 -5.32
C LEU A 52 -22.70 2.48 -6.48
N LEU A 53 -21.61 3.22 -6.66
CA LEU A 53 -21.42 4.13 -7.78
C LEU A 53 -21.34 3.38 -9.11
N THR A 54 -20.60 2.28 -9.16
CA THR A 54 -20.50 1.44 -10.37
C THR A 54 -21.87 0.89 -10.77
N ILE A 55 -22.66 0.36 -9.84
CA ILE A 55 -24.02 -0.14 -10.11
C ILE A 55 -24.89 0.97 -10.70
N ARG A 56 -24.85 2.16 -10.10
CA ARG A 56 -25.59 3.32 -10.64
C ARG A 56 -25.13 3.65 -12.07
N ASN A 57 -23.83 3.70 -12.31
CA ASN A 57 -23.28 4.01 -13.64
C ASN A 57 -23.69 2.94 -14.66
N VAL A 58 -23.69 1.66 -14.28
CA VAL A 58 -24.16 0.53 -15.11
C VAL A 58 -25.63 0.67 -15.51
N ILE A 59 -26.49 1.15 -14.62
CA ILE A 59 -27.93 1.36 -14.92
C ILE A 59 -28.13 2.42 -16.03
N HIS A 60 -27.21 3.38 -16.13
CA HIS A 60 -27.27 4.46 -17.12
C HIS A 60 -26.32 4.25 -18.31
N ALA A 61 -25.50 3.19 -18.29
CA ALA A 61 -24.50 2.90 -19.30
C ALA A 61 -25.10 2.31 -20.57
N THR A 62 -24.41 2.50 -21.68
CA THR A 62 -24.67 1.74 -22.92
C THR A 62 -24.05 0.35 -22.83
N SER A 63 -24.46 -0.56 -23.72
CA SER A 63 -23.90 -1.92 -23.78
C SER A 63 -22.37 -1.93 -23.96
N ASP A 64 -21.84 -0.92 -24.63
CA ASP A 64 -20.41 -0.82 -24.96
C ASP A 64 -19.55 -0.39 -23.77
N ASP A 65 -20.13 0.35 -22.81
CA ASP A 65 -19.44 0.83 -21.61
C ASP A 65 -19.41 -0.21 -20.49
N LEU A 66 -20.31 -1.19 -20.53
CA LEU A 66 -20.48 -2.19 -19.46
C LEU A 66 -19.21 -2.98 -19.14
N PRO A 67 -18.46 -3.52 -20.11
CA PRO A 67 -17.22 -4.26 -19.82
C PRO A 67 -16.17 -3.39 -19.13
N TYR A 68 -16.07 -2.11 -19.52
CA TYR A 68 -15.14 -1.15 -18.94
C TYR A 68 -15.49 -0.87 -17.48
N LEU A 69 -16.75 -0.59 -17.16
CA LEU A 69 -17.21 -0.33 -15.79
C LEU A 69 -16.97 -1.54 -14.87
N LEU A 70 -17.25 -2.75 -15.34
CA LEU A 70 -16.99 -3.98 -14.59
C LEU A 70 -15.49 -4.22 -14.37
N LEU A 71 -14.65 -3.94 -15.37
CA LEU A 71 -13.20 -4.03 -15.24
C LEU A 71 -12.69 -3.04 -14.17
N LEU A 72 -13.15 -1.79 -14.20
CA LEU A 72 -12.79 -0.78 -13.20
C LEU A 72 -13.17 -1.22 -11.78
N ALA A 73 -14.39 -1.71 -11.59
CA ALA A 73 -14.84 -2.20 -10.30
C ALA A 73 -14.03 -3.43 -9.82
N GLY A 74 -13.71 -4.33 -10.74
CA GLY A 74 -12.84 -5.49 -10.46
C GLY A 74 -11.45 -5.06 -9.99
N MET A 75 -10.81 -4.15 -10.72
CA MET A 75 -9.50 -3.60 -10.36
C MET A 75 -9.56 -2.83 -9.04
N GLY A 76 -10.59 -2.01 -8.85
CA GLY A 76 -10.81 -1.24 -7.62
C GLY A 76 -11.11 -2.10 -6.38
N THR A 77 -11.51 -3.35 -6.57
CA THR A 77 -11.65 -4.34 -5.50
C THR A 77 -10.35 -5.10 -5.28
N PHE A 78 -9.74 -5.58 -6.35
CA PHE A 78 -8.55 -6.42 -6.30
C PHE A 78 -7.36 -5.73 -5.65
N PHE A 79 -7.03 -4.50 -6.07
CA PHE A 79 -5.83 -3.82 -5.59
C PHE A 79 -5.88 -3.50 -4.08
N PRO A 80 -6.94 -2.87 -3.53
CA PRO A 80 -7.01 -2.62 -2.10
C PRO A 80 -6.97 -3.90 -1.26
N ILE A 81 -7.66 -4.96 -1.70
CA ILE A 81 -7.67 -6.24 -0.99
C ILE A 81 -6.28 -6.90 -1.04
N ALA A 82 -5.63 -6.92 -2.20
CA ALA A 82 -4.28 -7.46 -2.34
C ALA A 82 -3.28 -6.73 -1.43
N CYS A 83 -3.34 -5.40 -1.35
CA CYS A 83 -2.51 -4.61 -0.44
C CYS A 83 -2.79 -4.93 1.04
N LEU A 84 -4.07 -5.12 1.43
CA LEU A 84 -4.43 -5.54 2.77
C LEU A 84 -3.89 -6.93 3.10
N LEU A 85 -4.06 -7.90 2.22
CA LEU A 85 -3.53 -9.26 2.40
C LEU A 85 -2.00 -9.24 2.54
N HIS A 86 -1.32 -8.48 1.69
CA HIS A 86 0.14 -8.29 1.76
C HIS A 86 0.59 -7.68 3.08
N SER A 87 -0.22 -6.78 3.66
CA SER A 87 0.09 -6.16 4.94
C SER A 87 0.14 -7.14 6.12
N TYR A 88 -0.56 -8.28 6.02
CA TYR A 88 -0.56 -9.31 7.05
C TYR A 88 0.47 -10.42 6.83
N HIS A 89 0.87 -10.62 5.58
CA HIS A 89 1.80 -11.68 5.18
C HIS A 89 2.92 -11.13 4.28
N PRO A 90 3.66 -10.08 4.73
CA PRO A 90 4.78 -9.57 3.95
C PRO A 90 5.84 -10.69 3.83
N LYS A 91 6.31 -10.92 2.61
CA LYS A 91 7.35 -11.90 2.33
C LYS A 91 8.60 -11.18 1.84
N ALA A 92 9.77 -11.75 2.09
CA ALA A 92 11.03 -11.18 1.64
C ALA A 92 11.08 -10.94 0.11
N ASN A 93 10.44 -11.82 -0.67
CA ASN A 93 10.40 -11.70 -2.14
C ASN A 93 9.49 -10.57 -2.65
N ASP A 94 8.59 -10.05 -1.80
CA ASP A 94 7.65 -9.00 -2.20
C ASP A 94 8.34 -7.63 -2.26
N PHE A 95 9.49 -7.52 -1.60
CA PHE A 95 10.28 -6.28 -1.51
C PHE A 95 11.76 -6.52 -1.87
N PRO A 96 12.04 -6.87 -3.15
CA PRO A 96 13.39 -7.26 -3.56
C PRO A 96 14.41 -6.13 -3.45
N PHE A 97 13.95 -4.89 -3.35
CA PHE A 97 14.78 -3.68 -3.30
C PHE A 97 15.08 -3.19 -1.88
N VAL A 98 14.51 -3.82 -0.85
CA VAL A 98 14.67 -3.37 0.54
C VAL A 98 15.34 -4.45 1.36
N LYS A 99 16.52 -4.15 1.91
CA LYS A 99 17.18 -5.04 2.86
C LYS A 99 16.50 -4.91 4.24
N ILE A 100 15.82 -5.98 4.66
CA ILE A 100 15.18 -6.10 5.98
C ILE A 100 16.16 -6.77 6.93
N VAL A 101 16.45 -6.14 8.06
CA VAL A 101 17.40 -6.63 9.07
C VAL A 101 16.78 -6.71 10.47
N ASN A 102 15.58 -6.16 10.70
CA ASN A 102 14.92 -6.20 12.01
C ASN A 102 13.40 -6.26 11.94
N ALA A 103 12.78 -6.70 13.04
CA ALA A 103 11.32 -6.84 13.17
C ALA A 103 10.56 -5.51 13.01
N ARG A 104 11.16 -4.39 13.41
CA ARG A 104 10.52 -3.07 13.27
C ARG A 104 10.33 -2.68 11.81
N GLN A 105 11.27 -3.03 10.94
CA GLN A 105 11.13 -2.80 9.50
C GLN A 105 9.95 -3.59 8.91
N VAL A 106 9.76 -4.85 9.34
CA VAL A 106 8.60 -5.67 8.93
C VAL A 106 7.28 -5.02 9.36
N TYR A 107 7.23 -4.44 10.56
CA TYR A 107 6.06 -3.70 11.01
C TYR A 107 5.75 -2.48 10.11
N TYR A 108 6.77 -1.71 9.73
CA TYR A 108 6.57 -0.57 8.80
C TYR A 108 6.18 -1.01 7.39
N LEU A 109 6.64 -2.17 6.92
CA LEU A 109 6.14 -2.77 5.67
C LEU A 109 4.66 -3.13 5.75
N SER A 110 4.23 -3.69 6.90
CA SER A 110 2.80 -3.95 7.14
C SER A 110 1.97 -2.66 7.12
N LEU A 111 2.46 -1.59 7.75
CA LEU A 111 1.81 -0.28 7.69
C LEU A 111 1.75 0.27 6.27
N LEU A 112 2.84 0.19 5.51
CA LEU A 112 2.87 0.60 4.10
C LEU A 112 1.76 -0.09 3.30
N GLY A 113 1.59 -1.41 3.45
CA GLY A 113 0.53 -2.17 2.79
C GLY A 113 -0.87 -1.67 3.13
N ARG A 114 -1.14 -1.34 4.41
CA ARG A 114 -2.44 -0.80 4.86
C ARG A 114 -2.72 0.58 4.27
N TYR A 115 -1.73 1.49 4.31
CA TYR A 115 -1.88 2.81 3.71
C TYR A 115 -2.00 2.74 2.19
N ALA A 116 -1.27 1.83 1.53
CA ALA A 116 -1.41 1.59 0.10
C ALA A 116 -2.82 1.10 -0.26
N ALA A 117 -3.40 0.22 0.56
CA ALA A 117 -4.78 -0.24 0.39
C ALA A 117 -5.79 0.93 0.50
N LEU A 118 -5.62 1.79 1.51
CA LEU A 118 -6.48 2.96 1.71
C LEU A 118 -6.40 3.93 0.51
N TRP A 119 -5.19 4.30 0.10
CA TRP A 119 -4.99 5.21 -1.02
C TRP A 119 -5.45 4.61 -2.35
N SER A 120 -5.26 3.31 -2.54
CA SER A 120 -5.77 2.59 -3.70
C SER A 120 -7.30 2.60 -3.73
N ALA A 121 -7.97 2.34 -2.60
CA ALA A 121 -9.43 2.39 -2.52
C ALA A 121 -9.98 3.79 -2.80
N LEU A 122 -9.34 4.84 -2.27
CA LEU A 122 -9.69 6.24 -2.55
C LEU A 122 -9.50 6.59 -4.03
N PHE A 123 -8.41 6.15 -4.64
CA PHE A 123 -8.13 6.36 -6.05
C PHE A 123 -9.22 5.75 -6.95
N TRP A 124 -9.58 4.48 -6.71
CA TRP A 124 -10.61 3.81 -7.49
C TRP A 124 -12.01 4.38 -7.26
N LEU A 125 -12.31 4.78 -6.02
CA LEU A 125 -13.54 5.50 -5.71
C LEU A 125 -13.61 6.83 -6.48
N TRP A 126 -12.51 7.58 -6.53
CA TRP A 126 -12.44 8.84 -7.29
C TRP A 126 -12.70 8.60 -8.79
N ILE A 127 -12.08 7.57 -9.37
CA ILE A 127 -12.34 7.20 -10.77
C ILE A 127 -13.82 6.88 -10.99
N SER A 128 -14.47 6.17 -10.06
CA SER A 128 -15.89 5.85 -10.15
C SER A 128 -16.81 7.06 -10.03
N CYS A 129 -16.32 8.19 -9.53
CA CYS A 129 -17.05 9.46 -9.45
C CYS A 129 -17.01 10.29 -10.74
N MET A 130 -16.36 9.82 -11.81
CA MET A 130 -16.14 10.59 -13.04
C MET A 130 -17.42 11.21 -13.59
N ASP A 131 -18.50 10.43 -13.68
CA ASP A 131 -19.79 10.88 -14.23
C ASP A 131 -20.50 11.95 -13.38
N PHE A 132 -20.11 12.07 -12.09
CA PHE A 132 -20.68 13.07 -11.17
C PHE A 132 -19.94 14.40 -11.20
N ILE A 133 -18.64 14.37 -11.52
CA ILE A 133 -17.78 15.56 -11.40
C ILE A 133 -18.08 16.55 -12.51
N GLY A 134 -18.53 16.06 -13.69
CA GLY A 134 -18.95 16.90 -14.82
C GLY A 134 -17.88 17.86 -15.37
N SER A 135 -16.69 17.88 -14.77
CA SER A 135 -15.57 18.77 -15.11
C SER A 135 -14.29 17.97 -15.26
N GLU A 136 -13.85 17.80 -16.50
CA GLU A 136 -12.63 17.04 -16.82
C GLU A 136 -11.39 17.57 -16.07
N PRO A 137 -11.11 18.89 -15.98
CA PRO A 137 -9.95 19.38 -15.23
C PRO A 137 -9.97 19.03 -13.75
N VAL A 138 -11.14 19.05 -13.11
CA VAL A 138 -11.30 18.69 -11.69
C VAL A 138 -11.06 17.21 -11.50
N PHE A 139 -11.58 16.38 -12.40
CA PHE A 139 -11.36 14.94 -12.36
C PHE A 139 -9.88 14.59 -12.50
N VAL A 140 -9.21 15.12 -13.53
CA VAL A 140 -7.77 14.91 -13.77
C VAL A 140 -6.94 15.42 -12.60
N GLY A 141 -7.27 16.59 -12.05
CA GLY A 141 -6.61 17.13 -10.85
C GLY A 141 -6.70 16.18 -9.65
N GLY A 142 -7.85 15.59 -9.40
CA GLY A 142 -8.04 14.59 -8.33
C GLY A 142 -7.23 13.32 -8.54
N VAL A 143 -7.17 12.80 -9.77
CA VAL A 143 -6.32 11.65 -10.11
C VAL A 143 -4.84 11.95 -9.82
N ILE A 144 -4.35 13.13 -10.25
CA ILE A 144 -2.97 13.55 -10.00
C ILE A 144 -2.70 13.63 -8.49
N VAL A 145 -3.59 14.24 -7.71
CA VAL A 145 -3.46 14.36 -6.25
C VAL A 145 -3.39 12.98 -5.61
N CYS A 146 -4.27 12.05 -5.97
CA CYS A 146 -4.25 10.68 -5.45
C CYS A 146 -2.93 9.97 -5.78
N CYS A 147 -2.44 10.08 -7.01
CA CYS A 147 -1.16 9.50 -7.41
C CYS A 147 0.02 10.09 -6.63
N VAL A 148 0.06 11.42 -6.46
CA VAL A 148 1.11 12.10 -5.69
C VAL A 148 1.09 11.65 -4.24
N LEU A 149 -0.08 11.56 -3.60
CA LEU A 149 -0.21 11.10 -2.21
C LEU A 149 0.22 9.64 -2.05
N LEU A 150 -0.11 8.79 -3.01
CA LEU A 150 0.33 7.39 -3.00
C LEU A 150 1.85 7.27 -3.13
N CYS A 151 2.47 8.05 -4.02
CA CYS A 151 3.92 8.10 -4.17
C CYS A 151 4.60 8.64 -2.90
N LEU A 152 4.09 9.73 -2.32
CA LEU A 152 4.63 10.31 -1.08
C LEU A 152 4.53 9.33 0.09
N ASN A 153 3.42 8.60 0.19
CA ASN A 153 3.25 7.53 1.17
C ASN A 153 4.36 6.46 1.01
N GLY A 154 4.58 5.99 -0.21
CA GLY A 154 5.66 5.03 -0.51
C GLY A 154 7.03 5.56 -0.09
N VAL A 155 7.39 6.77 -0.52
CA VAL A 155 8.68 7.41 -0.19
C VAL A 155 8.85 7.56 1.33
N PHE A 156 7.81 8.00 2.05
CA PHE A 156 7.85 8.16 3.50
C PHE A 156 8.15 6.84 4.21
N PHE A 157 7.44 5.76 3.86
CA PHE A 157 7.64 4.47 4.51
C PHE A 157 8.98 3.84 4.15
N PHE A 158 9.40 3.90 2.89
CA PHE A 158 10.74 3.42 2.49
C PHE A 158 11.85 4.19 3.19
N TYR A 159 11.73 5.51 3.35
CA TYR A 159 12.67 6.30 4.11
C TYR A 159 12.71 5.88 5.59
N LYS A 160 11.56 5.61 6.21
CA LYS A 160 11.49 5.11 7.59
C LYS A 160 12.13 3.72 7.74
N ILE A 161 11.85 2.81 6.83
CA ILE A 161 12.45 1.47 6.81
C ILE A 161 13.98 1.57 6.68
N TYR A 162 14.46 2.48 5.82
CA TYR A 162 15.89 2.73 5.65
C TYR A 162 16.54 3.29 6.93
N GLN A 163 15.91 4.25 7.60
CA GLN A 163 16.41 4.80 8.87
C GLN A 163 16.57 3.72 9.94
N LEU A 164 15.63 2.78 10.00
CA LEU A 164 15.63 1.70 10.99
C LEU A 164 16.71 0.64 10.73
N ARG A 165 17.30 0.59 9.55
CA ARG A 165 18.38 -0.33 9.20
C ARG A 165 19.62 -0.18 10.08
N ASN A 166 19.92 1.04 10.54
CA ASN A 166 21.10 1.36 11.32
C ASN A 166 20.87 1.26 12.84
N LEU A 167 19.63 0.96 13.26
CA LEU A 167 19.35 0.70 14.67
C LEU A 167 19.74 -0.75 14.95
N VAL A 168 20.86 -0.95 15.59
CA VAL A 168 21.23 -2.24 16.21
C VAL A 168 20.12 -2.56 17.21
N GLU A 169 19.49 -3.72 17.10
CA GLU A 169 18.61 -4.20 18.16
C GLU A 169 19.47 -4.32 19.42
N VAL A 170 19.16 -3.50 20.41
CA VAL A 170 19.71 -3.70 21.75
C VAL A 170 19.13 -5.05 22.17
N GLU A 171 20.00 -6.07 22.32
CA GLU A 171 19.61 -7.36 22.87
C GLU A 171 18.78 -7.10 24.13
N ASP A 172 17.56 -7.62 24.16
CA ASP A 172 16.76 -7.59 25.38
C ASP A 172 17.63 -8.18 26.50
N PRO A 173 17.78 -7.49 27.64
CA PRO A 173 18.54 -8.04 28.74
C PRO A 173 17.94 -9.38 29.10
N GLU A 174 18.76 -10.43 29.13
CA GLU A 174 18.33 -11.76 29.55
C GLU A 174 17.52 -11.64 30.85
N PRO A 175 16.34 -12.29 30.94
CA PRO A 175 15.58 -12.29 32.19
C PRO A 175 16.44 -12.95 33.26
N ALA A 176 16.81 -12.18 34.27
CA ALA A 176 17.56 -12.62 35.44
C ALA A 176 16.76 -13.62 36.30
#